data_a4ca5e3dd0b87ff49b761075dc44797f
#
_entry.id   a4ca5e3dd0b87ff49b761075dc44797f
#
_cell.length_a   1.000
_cell.length_b   1.000
_cell.length_c   1.000
_cell.angle_alpha   90.00
_cell.angle_beta   90.00
_cell.angle_gamma   90.00
#
_symmetry.space_group_name_H-M   'P 1'
#
loop_
_entity.id
_entity.type
_entity.pdbx_description
1 polymer ?
#
loop_
_entity_poly.entity_id
_entity_poly.type
_entity_poly.pdbx_seq_one_letter_code
_entity_poly.pdbx_strand_id
1 'polypeptide(L)'
;DLKIDTNIIAKWNFYHELIFPMIQKGKALLICVNVDNKPISMSLAFIEGNKMIGSVKAFNPDYYKFNIGHIELGKLIEWCFDNNIQILDFSKGEYEYKTKWTNEEYGYDCHILYDASNIKCRLTASLLALYFRLKQYLRDKNVNLLFKKLKYQFKNSAKPNLKADPEVSIKPLDTTIDLNELRQVDMEDKNLNFLNRTILDLLYRNPEPISNIKIYTKREKDLVNYLVVGNTNKFQIEFKPN
;
A
#
# COMPACT_ATOMS: atom_id res chain seq x y z
N ASP A 1 -13.61 -7.88 2.33
CA ASP A 1 -14.35 -6.65 1.99
C ASP A 1 -13.48 -5.45 2.33
N LEU A 2 -12.78 -4.92 1.32
CA LEU A 2 -12.21 -3.58 1.37
C LEU A 2 -13.39 -2.62 1.56
N LYS A 3 -13.60 -2.16 2.79
CA LYS A 3 -14.48 -1.01 3.04
C LYS A 3 -13.83 0.19 2.36
N ILE A 4 -14.25 0.44 1.13
CA ILE A 4 -13.89 1.67 0.42
C ILE A 4 -14.42 2.80 1.29
N ASP A 5 -13.50 3.61 1.83
CA ASP A 5 -13.87 4.78 2.61
C ASP A 5 -14.71 5.70 1.71
N THR A 6 -15.93 6.00 2.11
CA THR A 6 -16.85 6.88 1.37
C THR A 6 -16.23 8.25 1.08
N ASN A 7 -15.28 8.69 1.91
CA ASN A 7 -14.47 9.88 1.65
C ASN A 7 -13.57 9.74 0.42
N ILE A 8 -13.15 8.54 0.04
CA ILE A 8 -12.36 8.27 -1.16
C ILE A 8 -13.26 8.45 -2.39
N ILE A 9 -14.48 7.94 -2.35
CA ILE A 9 -15.45 8.08 -3.46
C ILE A 9 -15.80 9.55 -3.67
N ALA A 10 -16.02 10.33 -2.60
CA ALA A 10 -16.29 11.76 -2.70
C ALA A 10 -15.12 12.55 -3.31
N LYS A 11 -13.88 12.08 -3.11
CA LYS A 11 -12.68 12.67 -3.71
C LYS A 11 -12.39 12.15 -5.12
N TRP A 12 -13.03 11.07 -5.55
CA TRP A 12 -12.77 10.45 -6.85
C TRP A 12 -13.01 11.40 -8.02
N ASN A 13 -14.15 12.09 -8.02
CA ASN A 13 -14.47 13.06 -9.07
C ASN A 13 -13.44 14.20 -9.10
N PHE A 14 -13.04 14.71 -7.94
CA PHE A 14 -11.99 15.72 -7.84
C PHE A 14 -10.68 15.25 -8.48
N TYR A 15 -10.21 14.06 -8.15
CA TYR A 15 -8.98 13.53 -8.73
C TYR A 15 -9.12 13.25 -10.22
N HIS A 16 -10.25 12.73 -10.67
CA HIS A 16 -10.50 12.45 -12.08
C HIS A 16 -10.50 13.73 -12.91
N GLU A 17 -11.17 14.78 -12.44
CA GLU A 17 -11.23 16.07 -13.13
C GLU A 17 -9.89 16.83 -13.09
N LEU A 18 -9.09 16.64 -12.03
CA LEU A 18 -7.81 17.32 -11.89
C LEU A 18 -6.68 16.62 -12.62
N ILE A 19 -6.53 15.29 -12.41
CA ILE A 19 -5.33 14.54 -12.81
C ILE A 19 -5.24 14.44 -14.34
N PHE A 20 -6.33 14.10 -15.01
CA PHE A 20 -6.30 13.85 -16.44
C PHE A 20 -5.88 15.09 -17.25
N PRO A 21 -6.46 16.30 -17.05
CA PRO A 21 -6.00 17.51 -17.71
C PRO A 21 -4.56 17.89 -17.34
N MET A 22 -4.12 17.60 -16.11
CA MET A 22 -2.75 17.91 -15.70
C MET A 22 -1.72 16.97 -16.35
N ILE A 23 -2.03 15.70 -16.52
CA ILE A 23 -1.19 14.76 -17.27
C ILE A 23 -1.07 15.22 -18.73
N GLN A 24 -2.18 15.60 -19.37
CA GLN A 24 -2.17 16.09 -20.75
C GLN A 24 -1.32 17.34 -20.94
N LYS A 25 -1.24 18.19 -19.91
CA LYS A 25 -0.42 19.41 -19.90
C LYS A 25 1.03 19.18 -19.43
N GLY A 26 1.43 17.94 -19.17
CA GLY A 26 2.74 17.61 -18.60
C GLY A 26 2.97 18.12 -17.17
N LYS A 27 1.89 18.44 -16.43
CA LYS A 27 1.94 18.97 -15.05
C LYS A 27 1.67 17.92 -13.98
N ALA A 28 1.38 16.69 -14.39
CA ALA A 28 1.26 15.54 -13.48
C ALA A 28 1.82 14.29 -14.16
N LEU A 29 2.30 13.36 -13.34
CA LEU A 29 2.81 12.07 -13.76
C LEU A 29 2.14 10.97 -12.93
N LEU A 30 1.61 9.95 -13.60
CA LEU A 30 1.15 8.73 -12.97
C LEU A 30 2.15 7.63 -13.30
N ILE A 31 2.79 7.09 -12.27
CA ILE A 31 3.78 6.03 -12.36
C ILE A 31 3.11 4.74 -11.92
N CYS A 32 3.27 3.67 -12.71
CA CYS A 32 2.74 2.36 -12.40
C CYS A 32 3.83 1.30 -12.51
N VAL A 33 3.89 0.40 -11.54
CA VAL A 33 4.63 -0.86 -11.65
C VAL A 33 3.62 -1.95 -11.91
N ASN A 34 3.82 -2.67 -13.02
CA ASN A 34 2.90 -3.73 -13.46
C ASN A 34 3.59 -5.10 -13.38
N VAL A 35 2.80 -6.11 -13.04
CA VAL A 35 3.12 -7.53 -13.24
C VAL A 35 2.00 -8.13 -14.09
N ASP A 36 2.35 -8.78 -15.19
CA ASP A 36 1.39 -9.36 -16.15
C ASP A 36 0.26 -8.38 -16.54
N ASN A 37 0.63 -7.13 -16.88
CA ASN A 37 -0.27 -6.03 -17.24
C ASN A 37 -1.21 -5.55 -16.11
N LYS A 38 -1.01 -6.00 -14.87
CA LYS A 38 -1.78 -5.54 -13.72
C LYS A 38 -0.96 -4.58 -12.87
N PRO A 39 -1.49 -3.40 -12.53
CA PRO A 39 -0.79 -2.47 -11.67
C PRO A 39 -0.72 -3.01 -10.24
N ILE A 40 0.50 -3.16 -9.72
CA ILE A 40 0.78 -3.58 -8.35
C ILE A 40 1.26 -2.43 -7.46
N SER A 41 1.72 -1.34 -8.07
CA SER A 41 2.02 -0.08 -7.40
C SER A 41 1.68 1.09 -8.31
N MET A 42 1.19 2.19 -7.73
CA MET A 42 0.85 3.42 -8.43
C MET A 42 1.23 4.62 -7.58
N SER A 43 1.86 5.61 -8.20
CA SER A 43 2.17 6.91 -7.58
C SER A 43 1.75 8.04 -8.48
N LEU A 44 1.13 9.06 -7.88
CA LEU A 44 0.81 10.32 -8.53
C LEU A 44 1.79 11.39 -8.04
N ALA A 45 2.38 12.13 -8.96
CA ALA A 45 3.20 13.29 -8.69
C ALA A 45 2.78 14.47 -9.55
N PHE A 46 2.94 15.68 -9.02
CA PHE A 46 2.71 16.92 -9.76
C PHE A 46 4.04 17.57 -10.13
N ILE A 47 4.08 18.22 -11.30
CA ILE A 47 5.27 18.84 -11.86
C ILE A 47 5.05 20.34 -11.98
N GLU A 48 5.97 21.12 -11.41
CA GLU A 48 6.01 22.55 -11.51
C GLU A 48 7.45 23.03 -11.82
N GLY A 49 7.67 23.45 -13.06
CA GLY A 49 9.02 23.79 -13.54
C GLY A 49 9.95 22.57 -13.46
N ASN A 50 11.03 22.71 -12.69
CA ASN A 50 12.03 21.67 -12.45
C ASN A 50 11.81 20.91 -11.12
N LYS A 51 10.66 21.10 -10.49
CA LYS A 51 10.27 20.45 -9.23
C LYS A 51 9.15 19.44 -9.47
N MET A 52 9.31 18.26 -8.90
CA MET A 52 8.26 17.23 -8.82
C MET A 52 7.83 17.05 -7.37
N ILE A 53 6.53 17.01 -7.12
CA ILE A 53 5.93 16.88 -5.79
C ILE A 53 5.12 15.58 -5.74
N GLY A 54 5.55 14.63 -4.93
CA GLY A 54 4.82 13.39 -4.67
C GLY A 54 3.52 13.65 -3.93
N SER A 55 2.41 13.10 -4.39
CA SER A 55 1.08 13.35 -3.82
C SER A 55 0.47 12.10 -3.20
N VAL A 56 0.21 11.08 -4.00
CA VAL A 56 -0.46 9.85 -3.56
C VAL A 56 0.35 8.65 -4.00
N LYS A 57 0.48 7.67 -3.11
CA LYS A 57 1.11 6.39 -3.41
C LYS A 57 0.24 5.26 -2.88
N ALA A 58 0.03 4.25 -3.71
CA ALA A 58 -0.66 3.02 -3.36
C ALA A 58 0.09 1.83 -3.93
N PHE A 59 0.10 0.72 -3.21
CA PHE A 59 0.69 -0.54 -3.68
C PHE A 59 -0.09 -1.73 -3.11
N ASN A 60 -0.01 -2.85 -3.83
CA ASN A 60 -0.60 -4.10 -3.37
C ASN A 60 0.27 -4.70 -2.23
N PRO A 61 -0.26 -4.83 -1.01
CA PRO A 61 0.49 -5.33 0.15
C PRO A 61 0.95 -6.79 0.01
N ASP A 62 0.35 -7.58 -0.87
CA ASP A 62 0.76 -8.97 -1.11
C ASP A 62 2.18 -9.06 -1.66
N TYR A 63 2.61 -8.02 -2.38
CA TYR A 63 3.96 -7.91 -2.95
C TYR A 63 4.99 -7.24 -2.03
N TYR A 64 4.67 -7.07 -0.76
CA TYR A 64 5.49 -6.27 0.16
C TYR A 64 6.96 -6.76 0.25
N LYS A 65 7.22 -8.08 0.19
CA LYS A 65 8.58 -8.65 0.26
C LYS A 65 9.47 -8.26 -0.91
N PHE A 66 8.88 -7.95 -2.05
CA PHE A 66 9.61 -7.53 -3.26
C PHE A 66 10.05 -6.06 -3.22
N ASN A 67 9.79 -5.35 -2.13
CA ASN A 67 10.18 -3.93 -1.97
C ASN A 67 9.72 -3.01 -3.11
N ILE A 68 8.53 -3.26 -3.67
CA ILE A 68 8.00 -2.57 -4.85
C ILE A 68 8.04 -1.05 -4.67
N GLY A 69 7.74 -0.56 -3.45
CA GLY A 69 7.80 0.87 -3.16
C GLY A 69 9.17 1.49 -3.38
N HIS A 70 10.25 0.75 -3.13
CA HIS A 70 11.62 1.20 -3.39
C HIS A 70 11.99 1.07 -4.87
N ILE A 71 11.54 0.02 -5.54
CA ILE A 71 11.73 -0.17 -6.99
C ILE A 71 11.07 0.98 -7.75
N GLU A 72 9.81 1.28 -7.46
CA GLU A 72 9.07 2.38 -8.08
C GLU A 72 9.75 3.72 -7.84
N LEU A 73 10.23 3.96 -6.60
CA LEU A 73 10.90 5.20 -6.25
C LEU A 73 12.24 5.35 -7.00
N GLY A 74 13.03 4.26 -7.11
CA GLY A 74 14.25 4.25 -7.92
C GLY A 74 13.96 4.62 -9.37
N LYS A 75 12.91 4.03 -9.97
CA LYS A 75 12.50 4.36 -11.34
C LYS A 75 11.97 5.78 -11.50
N LEU A 76 11.32 6.31 -10.47
CA LEU A 76 10.90 7.72 -10.45
C LEU A 76 12.11 8.65 -10.44
N ILE A 77 13.14 8.34 -9.67
CA ILE A 77 14.36 9.14 -9.60
C ILE A 77 15.11 9.09 -10.95
N GLU A 78 15.25 7.91 -11.56
CA GLU A 78 15.79 7.77 -12.92
C GLU A 78 15.04 8.68 -13.90
N TRP A 79 13.70 8.62 -13.89
CA TRP A 79 12.85 9.47 -14.73
C TRP A 79 13.08 10.96 -14.47
N CYS A 80 13.28 11.36 -13.20
CA CYS A 80 13.59 12.75 -12.85
C CYS A 80 14.89 13.24 -13.51
N PHE A 81 15.94 12.42 -13.51
CA PHE A 81 17.19 12.73 -14.19
C PHE A 81 16.99 12.90 -15.70
N ASP A 82 16.28 11.98 -16.34
CA ASP A 82 16.02 12.00 -17.78
C ASP A 82 15.17 13.20 -18.22
N ASN A 83 14.36 13.75 -17.32
CA ASN A 83 13.45 14.86 -17.60
C ASN A 83 13.85 16.20 -16.96
N ASN A 84 15.10 16.35 -16.53
CA ASN A 84 15.65 17.57 -15.94
C ASN A 84 14.90 18.06 -14.69
N ILE A 85 14.34 17.15 -13.91
CA ILE A 85 13.76 17.46 -12.61
C ILE A 85 14.90 17.57 -11.59
N GLN A 86 15.08 18.73 -11.00
CA GLN A 86 16.16 19.00 -10.05
C GLN A 86 15.75 18.74 -8.60
N ILE A 87 14.47 18.84 -8.29
CA ILE A 87 13.94 18.67 -6.95
C ILE A 87 12.82 17.65 -6.97
N LEU A 88 13.01 16.54 -6.25
CA LEU A 88 11.96 15.56 -5.97
C LEU A 88 11.51 15.73 -4.51
N ASP A 89 10.35 16.32 -4.33
CA ASP A 89 9.75 16.60 -3.02
C ASP A 89 8.80 15.45 -2.62
N PHE A 90 9.12 14.76 -1.56
CA PHE A 90 8.29 13.67 -1.03
C PHE A 90 7.07 14.15 -0.23
N SER A 91 6.78 15.45 -0.25
CA SER A 91 5.68 16.06 0.47
C SER A 91 5.74 15.82 1.99
N LYS A 92 4.73 16.27 2.71
CA LYS A 92 4.68 16.20 4.18
C LYS A 92 4.59 14.77 4.71
N GLY A 93 5.06 14.60 5.94
CA GLY A 93 4.94 13.37 6.73
C GLY A 93 6.28 12.68 6.94
N GLU A 94 6.48 12.24 8.16
CA GLU A 94 7.69 11.55 8.61
C GLU A 94 7.50 10.05 8.42
N TYR A 95 8.17 9.49 7.44
CA TYR A 95 8.19 8.05 7.16
C TYR A 95 9.63 7.59 6.99
N GLU A 96 10.00 6.48 7.58
CA GLU A 96 11.37 5.94 7.58
C GLU A 96 11.99 5.82 6.19
N TYR A 97 11.19 5.45 5.17
CA TYR A 97 11.69 5.35 3.81
C TYR A 97 12.13 6.70 3.24
N LYS A 98 11.51 7.82 3.65
CA LYS A 98 11.87 9.15 3.17
C LYS A 98 13.28 9.52 3.60
N THR A 99 13.63 9.32 4.86
CA THR A 99 14.96 9.63 5.39
C THR A 99 16.09 8.86 4.68
N LYS A 100 15.77 7.70 4.10
CA LYS A 100 16.73 6.90 3.32
C LYS A 100 16.95 7.43 1.90
N TRP A 101 15.99 8.20 1.36
CA TRP A 101 16.00 8.66 -0.03
C TRP A 101 16.11 10.18 -0.19
N THR A 102 16.06 10.93 0.91
CA THR A 102 16.18 12.40 0.90
C THR A 102 17.57 12.84 1.34
N ASN A 103 18.06 13.89 0.73
CA ASN A 103 19.27 14.60 1.10
C ASN A 103 18.99 15.86 1.91
N GLU A 104 17.76 16.36 1.87
CA GLU A 104 17.33 17.55 2.60
C GLU A 104 15.97 17.33 3.26
N GLU A 105 15.76 17.95 4.41
CA GLU A 105 14.52 17.97 5.14
C GLU A 105 14.17 19.40 5.54
N TYR A 106 12.91 19.79 5.31
CA TYR A 106 12.43 21.11 5.67
C TYR A 106 11.04 21.05 6.32
N GLY A 107 10.78 22.00 7.21
CA GLY A 107 9.51 22.12 7.91
C GLY A 107 8.44 22.84 7.08
N TYR A 108 7.20 22.48 7.30
CA TYR A 108 6.04 23.22 6.81
C TYR A 108 5.48 24.10 7.93
N ASP A 109 5.37 25.40 7.65
CA ASP A 109 4.73 26.34 8.57
C ASP A 109 3.21 26.39 8.35
N CYS A 110 2.48 26.58 9.44
CA CYS A 110 1.05 26.81 9.38
C CYS A 110 0.76 28.29 9.63
N HIS A 111 0.28 28.97 8.58
CA HIS A 111 -0.08 30.39 8.67
C HIS A 111 -1.58 30.55 8.94
N ILE A 112 -1.93 31.38 9.94
CA ILE A 112 -3.30 31.76 10.26
C ILE A 112 -3.46 33.22 9.94
N LEU A 113 -4.19 33.52 8.85
CA LEU A 113 -4.48 34.88 8.45
C LEU A 113 -5.84 35.28 9.00
N TYR A 114 -5.93 36.43 9.63
CA TYR A 114 -7.16 36.96 10.22
C TYR A 114 -7.23 38.48 10.19
N ASP A 115 -8.44 39.03 10.24
CA ASP A 115 -8.66 40.45 10.40
C ASP A 115 -8.34 40.87 11.85
N ALA A 116 -7.26 41.61 12.02
CA ALA A 116 -6.79 42.06 13.32
C ALA A 116 -7.68 43.17 13.95
N SER A 117 -8.50 43.87 13.16
CA SER A 117 -9.45 44.87 13.65
C SER A 117 -10.67 44.21 14.33
N ASN A 118 -10.99 42.99 13.95
CA ASN A 118 -12.14 42.26 14.49
C ASN A 118 -11.76 41.37 15.67
N ILE A 119 -12.29 41.71 16.86
CA ILE A 119 -11.96 40.97 18.09
C ILE A 119 -12.36 39.49 18.06
N LYS A 120 -13.47 39.14 17.38
CA LYS A 120 -13.91 37.74 17.23
C LYS A 120 -12.91 36.97 16.36
N CYS A 121 -12.42 37.59 15.26
CA CYS A 121 -11.41 36.98 14.41
C CYS A 121 -10.09 36.76 15.15
N ARG A 122 -9.66 37.73 15.96
CA ARG A 122 -8.45 37.58 16.81
C ARG A 122 -8.58 36.43 17.81
N LEU A 123 -9.73 36.34 18.51
CA LEU A 123 -9.96 35.29 19.48
C LEU A 123 -9.95 33.91 18.82
N THR A 124 -10.68 33.79 17.69
CA THR A 124 -10.72 32.52 16.91
C THR A 124 -9.34 32.13 16.41
N ALA A 125 -8.55 33.07 15.87
CA ALA A 125 -7.19 32.80 15.42
C ALA A 125 -6.27 32.35 16.56
N SER A 126 -6.40 32.99 17.74
CA SER A 126 -5.63 32.57 18.92
C SER A 126 -5.97 31.17 19.41
N LEU A 127 -7.27 30.84 19.41
CA LEU A 127 -7.73 29.48 19.77
C LEU A 127 -7.24 28.43 18.76
N LEU A 128 -7.29 28.75 17.47
CA LEU A 128 -6.75 27.87 16.43
C LEU A 128 -5.24 27.70 16.56
N ALA A 129 -4.50 28.77 16.83
CA ALA A 129 -3.06 28.70 17.05
C ALA A 129 -2.71 27.81 18.26
N LEU A 130 -3.44 27.95 19.37
CA LEU A 130 -3.29 27.10 20.53
C LEU A 130 -3.61 25.64 20.23
N TYR A 131 -4.71 25.40 19.51
CA TYR A 131 -5.09 24.05 19.09
C TYR A 131 -3.98 23.38 18.24
N PHE A 132 -3.44 24.07 17.23
CA PHE A 132 -2.39 23.52 16.37
C PHE A 132 -1.08 23.30 17.14
N ARG A 133 -0.70 24.20 18.05
CA ARG A 133 0.47 24.04 18.92
C ARG A 133 0.31 22.83 19.83
N LEU A 134 -0.85 22.67 20.47
CA LEU A 134 -1.14 21.52 21.33
C LEU A 134 -1.14 20.22 20.55
N LYS A 135 -1.75 20.21 19.35
CA LYS A 135 -1.76 19.05 18.47
C LYS A 135 -0.34 18.65 18.05
N GLN A 136 0.51 19.62 17.73
CA GLN A 136 1.91 19.36 17.39
C GLN A 136 2.67 18.81 18.60
N TYR A 137 2.56 19.44 19.76
CA TYR A 137 3.17 18.98 20.99
C TYR A 137 2.79 17.54 21.33
N LEU A 138 1.51 17.18 21.23
CA LEU A 138 1.05 15.81 21.47
C LEU A 138 1.60 14.82 20.42
N ARG A 139 1.81 15.26 19.19
CA ARG A 139 2.44 14.45 18.15
C ARG A 139 3.92 14.22 18.45
N ASP A 140 4.66 15.25 18.82
CA ASP A 140 6.09 15.18 19.16
C ASP A 140 6.34 14.27 20.38
N LYS A 141 5.37 14.21 21.30
CA LYS A 141 5.36 13.25 22.42
C LYS A 141 4.82 11.88 22.09
N ASN A 142 4.51 11.59 20.79
CA ASN A 142 3.95 10.31 20.33
C ASN A 142 2.64 9.90 21.03
N VAL A 143 1.92 10.85 21.64
CA VAL A 143 0.66 10.57 22.35
C VAL A 143 -0.41 10.04 21.40
N ASN A 144 -0.38 10.48 20.13
CA ASN A 144 -1.23 9.97 19.07
C ASN A 144 -1.04 8.46 18.83
N LEU A 145 0.17 7.92 19.00
CA LEU A 145 0.45 6.48 18.88
C LEU A 145 -0.14 5.70 20.05
N LEU A 146 -0.06 6.27 21.28
CA LEU A 146 -0.70 5.69 22.45
C LEU A 146 -2.22 5.62 22.28
N PHE A 147 -2.86 6.71 21.82
CA PHE A 147 -4.30 6.72 21.53
C PHE A 147 -4.68 5.71 20.45
N LYS A 148 -3.87 5.57 19.39
CA LYS A 148 -4.11 4.55 18.37
C LYS A 148 -4.01 3.14 18.94
N LYS A 149 -2.99 2.86 19.77
CA LYS A 149 -2.84 1.56 20.45
C LYS A 149 -4.02 1.26 21.37
N LEU A 150 -4.42 2.21 22.20
CA LEU A 150 -5.58 2.08 23.09
C LEU A 150 -6.87 1.87 22.28
N LYS A 151 -7.12 2.69 21.27
CA LYS A 151 -8.29 2.53 20.41
C LYS A 151 -8.32 1.18 19.69
N TYR A 152 -7.16 0.66 19.28
CA TYR A 152 -7.03 -0.66 18.69
C TYR A 152 -7.35 -1.77 19.72
N GLN A 153 -6.85 -1.66 20.95
CA GLN A 153 -7.15 -2.59 22.02
C GLN A 153 -8.65 -2.59 22.36
N PHE A 154 -9.27 -1.41 22.55
CA PHE A 154 -10.70 -1.29 22.82
C PHE A 154 -11.56 -1.79 21.64
N LYS A 155 -11.15 -1.54 20.41
CA LYS A 155 -11.88 -1.99 19.22
C LYS A 155 -11.78 -3.51 19.03
N ASN A 156 -10.67 -4.12 19.42
CA ASN A 156 -10.49 -5.57 19.35
C ASN A 156 -11.19 -6.29 20.52
N SER A 157 -11.32 -5.65 21.69
CA SER A 157 -12.12 -6.18 22.80
C SER A 157 -13.63 -6.23 22.48
N ALA A 158 -14.10 -5.41 21.56
CA ALA A 158 -15.51 -5.34 21.13
C ALA A 158 -15.81 -6.14 19.84
N LYS A 159 -14.80 -6.74 19.22
CA LYS A 159 -15.01 -7.64 18.07
C LYS A 159 -15.10 -9.08 18.58
N PRO A 160 -16.24 -9.78 18.33
CA PRO A 160 -16.24 -11.23 18.51
C PRO A 160 -15.15 -11.80 17.58
N ASN A 161 -14.23 -12.54 18.17
CA ASN A 161 -13.17 -13.32 17.54
C ASN A 161 -13.00 -13.02 16.05
N LEU A 162 -12.12 -12.06 15.70
CA LEU A 162 -11.51 -12.11 14.38
C LEU A 162 -10.87 -13.51 14.34
N LYS A 163 -11.42 -14.38 13.50
CA LYS A 163 -10.79 -15.67 13.20
C LYS A 163 -9.31 -15.37 13.03
N ALA A 164 -8.47 -15.97 13.85
CA ALA A 164 -7.03 -15.93 13.64
C ALA A 164 -6.79 -16.26 12.17
N ASP A 165 -5.83 -15.61 11.54
CA ASP A 165 -5.47 -16.00 10.18
C ASP A 165 -5.29 -17.52 10.18
N PRO A 166 -5.90 -18.26 9.23
CA PRO A 166 -5.85 -19.70 9.23
C PRO A 166 -4.39 -20.14 9.31
N GLU A 167 -4.10 -21.10 10.17
CA GLU A 167 -2.76 -21.65 10.28
C GLU A 167 -2.39 -22.29 8.94
N VAL A 168 -1.43 -21.70 8.25
CA VAL A 168 -0.99 -22.13 6.93
C VAL A 168 0.23 -23.03 7.10
N SER A 169 0.11 -24.29 6.73
CA SER A 169 1.24 -25.22 6.63
C SER A 169 1.67 -25.34 5.19
N ILE A 170 2.96 -25.14 4.93
CA ILE A 170 3.55 -25.24 3.59
C ILE A 170 4.56 -26.37 3.61
N LYS A 171 4.39 -27.34 2.73
CA LYS A 171 5.28 -28.51 2.59
C LYS A 171 5.81 -28.57 1.17
N PRO A 172 7.13 -28.73 0.96
CA PRO A 172 7.65 -29.09 -0.36
C PRO A 172 7.14 -30.48 -0.74
N LEU A 173 6.93 -30.70 -2.02
CA LEU A 173 6.42 -31.95 -2.55
C LEU A 173 7.43 -32.56 -3.52
N ASP A 174 8.01 -33.68 -3.09
CA ASP A 174 9.00 -34.45 -3.89
C ASP A 174 8.36 -35.59 -4.70
N THR A 175 7.05 -35.86 -4.50
CA THR A 175 6.33 -36.94 -5.15
C THR A 175 5.69 -36.54 -6.47
N THR A 176 5.70 -37.49 -7.43
CA THR A 176 4.89 -37.40 -8.64
C THR A 176 3.41 -37.53 -8.28
N ILE A 177 2.69 -36.41 -8.33
CA ILE A 177 1.24 -36.39 -8.12
C ILE A 177 0.59 -36.48 -9.48
N ASP A 178 -0.43 -37.37 -9.58
CA ASP A 178 -1.29 -37.38 -10.75
C ASP A 178 -2.17 -36.14 -10.76
N LEU A 179 -1.82 -35.19 -11.64
CA LEU A 179 -2.53 -33.94 -11.77
C LEU A 179 -3.92 -34.08 -12.43
N ASN A 180 -4.21 -35.23 -13.04
CA ASN A 180 -5.47 -35.48 -13.74
C ASN A 180 -6.67 -35.62 -12.78
N GLU A 181 -6.42 -35.94 -11.51
CA GLU A 181 -7.45 -36.01 -10.46
C GLU A 181 -7.69 -34.67 -9.76
N LEU A 182 -6.92 -33.64 -10.10
CA LEU A 182 -6.95 -32.35 -9.41
C LEU A 182 -7.66 -31.31 -10.28
N ARG A 183 -8.43 -30.43 -9.63
CA ARG A 183 -9.04 -29.30 -10.30
C ARG A 183 -8.07 -28.12 -10.34
N GLN A 184 -7.68 -27.70 -11.53
CA GLN A 184 -6.93 -26.46 -11.70
C GLN A 184 -7.83 -25.27 -11.36
N VAL A 185 -7.28 -24.29 -10.65
CA VAL A 185 -7.94 -23.05 -10.25
C VAL A 185 -7.12 -21.85 -10.72
N ASP A 186 -7.80 -20.77 -11.04
CA ASP A 186 -7.17 -19.55 -11.50
C ASP A 186 -6.72 -18.71 -10.28
N MET A 187 -5.50 -18.15 -10.34
CA MET A 187 -5.01 -17.18 -9.35
C MET A 187 -5.88 -15.92 -9.31
N GLU A 188 -6.62 -15.62 -10.37
CA GLU A 188 -7.50 -14.45 -10.44
C GLU A 188 -8.85 -14.65 -9.76
N ASP A 189 -9.17 -15.87 -9.33
CA ASP A 189 -10.41 -16.13 -8.60
C ASP A 189 -10.40 -15.34 -7.28
N LYS A 190 -11.36 -14.43 -7.17
CA LYS A 190 -11.51 -13.57 -5.96
C LYS A 190 -11.67 -14.37 -4.68
N ASN A 191 -12.18 -15.59 -4.77
CA ASN A 191 -12.30 -16.49 -3.62
C ASN A 191 -10.94 -17.02 -3.15
N LEU A 192 -9.89 -16.90 -3.96
CA LEU A 192 -8.54 -17.36 -3.68
C LEU A 192 -7.56 -16.23 -3.32
N ASN A 193 -8.04 -14.99 -3.21
CA ASN A 193 -7.19 -13.85 -2.85
C ASN A 193 -6.37 -14.06 -1.57
N PHE A 194 -6.84 -14.87 -0.65
CA PHE A 194 -6.11 -15.23 0.58
C PHE A 194 -4.84 -16.04 0.32
N LEU A 195 -4.74 -16.73 -0.84
CA LEU A 195 -3.56 -17.50 -1.26
C LEU A 195 -2.47 -16.60 -1.85
N ASN A 196 -2.83 -15.47 -2.45
CA ASN A 196 -1.92 -14.65 -3.24
C ASN A 196 -0.66 -14.29 -2.46
N ARG A 197 -0.82 -13.82 -1.24
CA ARG A 197 0.32 -13.49 -0.38
C ARG A 197 1.22 -14.68 -0.10
N THR A 198 0.62 -15.85 0.20
CA THR A 198 1.36 -17.08 0.48
C THR A 198 2.14 -17.55 -0.74
N ILE A 199 1.53 -17.50 -1.93
CA ILE A 199 2.18 -17.88 -3.19
C ILE A 199 3.32 -16.92 -3.50
N LEU A 200 3.11 -15.62 -3.38
CA LEU A 200 4.15 -14.61 -3.60
C LEU A 200 5.30 -14.76 -2.59
N ASP A 201 5.01 -15.10 -1.36
CA ASP A 201 6.02 -15.41 -0.35
C ASP A 201 6.85 -16.66 -0.70
N LEU A 202 6.24 -17.68 -1.32
CA LEU A 202 6.93 -18.83 -1.85
C LEU A 202 7.82 -18.47 -3.03
N LEU A 203 7.31 -17.67 -3.99
CA LEU A 203 8.06 -17.20 -5.15
C LEU A 203 9.22 -16.27 -4.76
N TYR A 204 9.10 -15.53 -3.69
CA TYR A 204 10.21 -14.74 -3.16
C TYR A 204 11.36 -15.61 -2.66
N ARG A 205 11.05 -16.74 -2.02
CA ARG A 205 12.07 -17.70 -1.52
C ARG A 205 12.61 -18.61 -2.61
N ASN A 206 11.78 -18.94 -3.59
CA ASN A 206 12.06 -19.85 -4.70
C ASN A 206 11.73 -19.12 -6.00
N PRO A 207 12.64 -18.26 -6.51
CA PRO A 207 12.37 -17.39 -7.64
C PRO A 207 11.98 -18.17 -8.90
N GLU A 208 10.77 -17.92 -9.38
CA GLU A 208 10.24 -18.47 -10.62
C GLU A 208 9.24 -17.47 -11.22
N PRO A 209 9.14 -17.36 -12.57
CA PRO A 209 8.11 -16.54 -13.20
C PRO A 209 6.71 -16.93 -12.76
N ILE A 210 5.89 -15.96 -12.39
CA ILE A 210 4.53 -16.22 -11.93
C ILE A 210 3.67 -16.89 -13.02
N SER A 211 3.96 -16.62 -14.28
CA SER A 211 3.33 -17.26 -15.45
C SER A 211 3.51 -18.77 -15.51
N ASN A 212 4.53 -19.31 -14.84
CA ASN A 212 4.80 -20.75 -14.78
C ASN A 212 4.01 -21.45 -13.67
N ILE A 213 3.39 -20.66 -12.78
CA ILE A 213 2.72 -21.19 -11.61
C ILE A 213 1.31 -21.65 -11.96
N LYS A 214 1.01 -22.88 -11.65
CA LYS A 214 -0.33 -23.47 -11.73
C LYS A 214 -0.79 -23.87 -10.33
N ILE A 215 -2.03 -23.58 -10.03
CA ILE A 215 -2.64 -23.90 -8.75
C ILE A 215 -3.70 -24.96 -8.98
N TYR A 216 -3.65 -25.99 -8.15
CA TYR A 216 -4.64 -27.05 -8.15
C TYR A 216 -5.26 -27.17 -6.75
N THR A 217 -6.52 -27.58 -6.70
CA THR A 217 -7.20 -27.86 -5.44
C THR A 217 -7.60 -29.30 -5.35
N LYS A 218 -7.38 -29.90 -4.17
CA LYS A 218 -7.89 -31.22 -3.80
C LYS A 218 -8.76 -31.06 -2.58
N ARG A 219 -10.01 -31.50 -2.69
CA ARG A 219 -10.97 -31.46 -1.58
C ARG A 219 -10.92 -32.81 -0.88
N GLU A 220 -10.44 -32.85 0.35
CA GLU A 220 -10.43 -34.04 1.20
C GLU A 220 -11.24 -33.76 2.46
N LYS A 221 -12.47 -34.30 2.52
CA LYS A 221 -13.41 -34.12 3.65
C LYS A 221 -13.58 -32.61 4.01
N ASP A 222 -13.07 -32.19 5.17
CA ASP A 222 -13.18 -30.82 5.66
C ASP A 222 -11.93 -29.96 5.41
N LEU A 223 -10.88 -30.53 4.77
CA LEU A 223 -9.62 -29.84 4.44
C LEU A 223 -9.59 -29.51 2.96
N VAL A 224 -9.30 -28.25 2.66
CA VAL A 224 -9.03 -27.82 1.30
C VAL A 224 -7.53 -27.63 1.15
N ASN A 225 -6.90 -28.53 0.40
CA ASN A 225 -5.49 -28.50 0.09
C ASN A 225 -5.28 -27.83 -1.25
N TYR A 226 -4.31 -26.91 -1.32
CA TYR A 226 -3.88 -26.30 -2.55
C TYR A 226 -2.49 -26.80 -2.92
N LEU A 227 -2.33 -27.16 -4.16
CA LEU A 227 -1.06 -27.56 -4.72
C LEU A 227 -0.58 -26.46 -5.66
N VAL A 228 0.56 -25.88 -5.35
CA VAL A 228 1.23 -24.85 -6.17
C VAL A 228 2.35 -25.55 -6.93
N VAL A 229 2.23 -25.57 -8.25
CA VAL A 229 3.16 -26.28 -9.15
C VAL A 229 3.81 -25.26 -10.06
N GLY A 230 5.11 -25.10 -9.91
CA GLY A 230 5.98 -24.41 -10.84
C GLY A 230 6.76 -25.38 -11.72
N ASN A 231 7.66 -24.87 -12.53
CA ASN A 231 8.53 -25.70 -13.38
C ASN A 231 9.61 -26.41 -12.55
N THR A 232 10.11 -25.75 -11.51
CA THR A 232 11.22 -26.25 -10.68
C THR A 232 10.76 -26.71 -9.31
N ASN A 233 9.72 -26.14 -8.78
CA ASN A 233 9.28 -26.36 -7.40
C ASN A 233 7.80 -26.70 -7.34
N LYS A 234 7.48 -27.60 -6.38
CA LYS A 234 6.08 -27.97 -6.07
C LYS A 234 5.87 -27.83 -4.57
N PHE A 235 4.77 -27.19 -4.17
CA PHE A 235 4.41 -26.98 -2.77
C PHE A 235 2.96 -27.35 -2.51
N GLN A 236 2.71 -27.98 -1.38
CA GLN A 236 1.37 -28.18 -0.85
C GLN A 236 1.11 -27.14 0.23
N ILE A 237 -0.02 -26.46 0.11
CA ILE A 237 -0.50 -25.48 1.08
C ILE A 237 -1.75 -26.04 1.73
N GLU A 238 -1.67 -26.29 3.04
CA GLU A 238 -2.78 -26.77 3.85
C GLU A 238 -3.32 -25.64 4.69
N PHE A 239 -4.62 -25.40 4.62
CA PHE A 239 -5.32 -24.50 5.51
C PHE A 239 -6.06 -25.31 6.55
N LYS A 240 -5.73 -25.10 7.83
CA LYS A 240 -6.54 -25.64 8.92
C LYS A 240 -7.70 -24.68 9.16
N PRO A 241 -8.94 -25.10 8.96
CA PRO A 241 -10.09 -24.30 9.39
C PRO A 241 -10.03 -24.15 10.91
N ASN A 242 -10.22 -22.89 11.37
CA ASN A 242 -10.38 -22.59 12.80
C ASN A 242 -11.77 -23.01 13.29
#